data_0dbafef5d8e6e80a494d62ac2cc4f545
#
_entry.id   0dbafef5d8e6e80a494d62ac2cc4f545
#
_cell.length_a   1.000
_cell.length_b   1.000
_cell.length_c   1.000
_cell.angle_alpha   90.00
_cell.angle_beta   90.00
_cell.angle_gamma   90.00
#
_symmetry.space_group_name_H-M   'P 1'
#
loop_
_entity.id
_entity.type
_entity.pdbx_description
1 polymer ?
#
loop_
_entity_poly.entity_id
_entity_poly.type
_entity_poly.pdbx_seq_one_letter_code
_entity_poly.pdbx_strand_id
1 'polypeptide(L)'
;PVGSLLLGGGDMFSGTIDANEYQGLPVVTAMNKMGFSANTAGNHIFDYPLDVIKRQAAAANFPILGANIVEAAGDRVAEPFKPYVMLQRNGLTIGILGLTTVETKGKASQFNLQKVKILPPEQIAQVYVDELRRQGAQIIVLLTHIGSRQGEKHGITGEIVPILQKIHGVDAVVRGHSHLCVSGTYEDIPVIQAGCY
;
A
#
# COMPACT_ATOMS: atom_id res chain seq x y z
N PRO A 1 -14.73 -15.23 -4.58
CA PRO A 1 -16.16 -15.02 -4.33
C PRO A 1 -16.65 -13.72 -4.98
N VAL A 2 -17.89 -13.70 -5.41
CA VAL A 2 -18.51 -12.49 -5.97
C VAL A 2 -18.48 -11.40 -4.88
N GLY A 3 -17.94 -10.21 -5.20
CA GLY A 3 -17.88 -9.08 -4.27
C GLY A 3 -16.64 -8.98 -3.40
N SER A 4 -15.67 -9.89 -3.51
CA SER A 4 -14.39 -9.75 -2.80
C SER A 4 -13.41 -8.83 -3.54
N LEU A 5 -12.45 -8.27 -2.80
CA LEU A 5 -11.28 -7.58 -3.33
C LEU A 5 -10.02 -8.37 -2.94
N LEU A 6 -9.12 -8.53 -3.91
CA LEU A 6 -7.78 -9.06 -3.66
C LEU A 6 -6.80 -7.90 -3.66
N LEU A 7 -6.13 -7.67 -2.53
CA LEU A 7 -5.26 -6.52 -2.30
C LEU A 7 -3.85 -6.99 -1.93
N GLY A 8 -2.83 -6.35 -2.50
CA GLY A 8 -1.43 -6.62 -2.18
C GLY A 8 -0.90 -5.63 -1.14
N GLY A 9 -0.38 -6.15 -0.03
CA GLY A 9 0.18 -5.35 1.07
C GLY A 9 1.60 -4.83 0.85
N GLY A 10 2.11 -4.83 -0.39
CA GLY A 10 3.47 -4.40 -0.74
C GLY A 10 4.51 -5.52 -0.73
N ASP A 11 5.70 -5.20 -1.23
CA ASP A 11 6.87 -6.10 -1.36
C ASP A 11 6.62 -7.38 -2.16
N MET A 12 5.72 -7.29 -3.16
CA MET A 12 5.30 -8.45 -3.95
C MET A 12 6.25 -8.80 -5.10
N PHE A 13 7.15 -7.88 -5.52
CA PHE A 13 7.83 -7.99 -6.82
C PHE A 13 9.27 -8.49 -6.76
N SER A 14 9.78 -8.79 -5.56
CA SER A 14 11.15 -9.28 -5.33
C SER A 14 11.15 -10.43 -4.31
N GLY A 15 12.32 -11.06 -4.11
CA GLY A 15 12.53 -12.07 -3.05
C GLY A 15 12.76 -13.49 -3.56
N THR A 16 12.35 -13.85 -4.77
CA THR A 16 12.68 -15.14 -5.41
C THR A 16 13.64 -14.94 -6.58
N ILE A 17 14.34 -16.01 -6.98
CA ILE A 17 15.27 -15.96 -8.13
C ILE A 17 14.52 -15.47 -9.38
N ASP A 18 13.37 -16.08 -9.70
CA ASP A 18 12.61 -15.73 -10.89
C ASP A 18 12.08 -14.28 -10.83
N ALA A 19 11.60 -13.84 -9.65
CA ALA A 19 11.15 -12.47 -9.48
C ALA A 19 12.30 -11.48 -9.70
N ASN A 20 13.47 -11.75 -9.13
CA ASN A 20 14.62 -10.85 -9.21
C ASN A 20 15.21 -10.82 -10.62
N GLU A 21 15.40 -11.98 -11.27
CA GLU A 21 15.97 -12.10 -12.62
C GLU A 21 15.14 -11.35 -13.67
N TYR A 22 13.81 -11.48 -13.57
CA TYR A 22 12.88 -10.83 -14.49
C TYR A 22 12.26 -9.54 -13.93
N GLN A 23 12.89 -8.95 -12.92
CA GLN A 23 12.53 -7.64 -12.38
C GLN A 23 11.04 -7.53 -11.99
N GLY A 24 10.51 -8.56 -11.34
CA GLY A 24 9.14 -8.61 -10.82
C GLY A 24 8.05 -8.91 -11.84
N LEU A 25 8.33 -8.91 -13.14
CA LEU A 25 7.30 -9.11 -14.19
C LEU A 25 6.54 -10.44 -14.11
N PRO A 26 7.16 -11.59 -13.76
CA PRO A 26 6.41 -12.83 -13.54
C PRO A 26 5.37 -12.72 -12.43
N VAL A 27 5.71 -12.02 -11.34
CA VAL A 27 4.78 -11.79 -10.23
C VAL A 27 3.64 -10.88 -10.66
N VAL A 28 3.92 -9.78 -11.37
CA VAL A 28 2.88 -8.91 -11.96
C VAL A 28 1.94 -9.72 -12.84
N THR A 29 2.47 -10.61 -13.68
CA THR A 29 1.67 -11.48 -14.55
C THR A 29 0.77 -12.42 -13.74
N ALA A 30 1.29 -13.01 -12.68
CA ALA A 30 0.51 -13.88 -11.79
C ALA A 30 -0.60 -13.08 -11.08
N MET A 31 -0.27 -11.91 -10.51
CA MET A 31 -1.24 -11.03 -9.86
C MET A 31 -2.35 -10.56 -10.83
N ASN A 32 -2.02 -10.26 -12.09
CA ASN A 32 -3.02 -9.96 -13.13
C ASN A 32 -4.00 -11.13 -13.34
N LYS A 33 -3.48 -12.36 -13.43
CA LYS A 33 -4.31 -13.56 -13.59
C LYS A 33 -5.15 -13.86 -12.36
N MET A 34 -4.65 -13.57 -11.17
CA MET A 34 -5.38 -13.70 -9.90
C MET A 34 -6.44 -12.63 -9.69
N GLY A 35 -6.43 -11.53 -10.47
CA GLY A 35 -7.40 -10.46 -10.40
C GLY A 35 -7.18 -9.52 -9.20
N PHE A 36 -5.94 -9.20 -8.89
CA PHE A 36 -5.65 -8.16 -7.89
C PHE A 36 -6.32 -6.85 -8.27
N SER A 37 -6.88 -6.18 -7.28
CA SER A 37 -7.60 -4.90 -7.46
C SER A 37 -6.72 -3.68 -7.19
N ALA A 38 -5.72 -3.83 -6.34
CA ALA A 38 -4.67 -2.85 -6.04
C ALA A 38 -3.50 -3.53 -5.33
N ASN A 39 -2.32 -2.92 -5.42
CA ASN A 39 -1.15 -3.25 -4.61
C ASN A 39 -0.56 -1.95 -4.05
N THR A 40 -0.13 -1.94 -2.77
CA THR A 40 0.62 -0.79 -2.25
C THR A 40 2.11 -0.96 -2.50
N ALA A 41 2.82 0.15 -2.63
CA ALA A 41 4.28 0.13 -2.70
C ALA A 41 4.86 -0.25 -1.33
N GLY A 42 5.70 -1.29 -1.29
CA GLY A 42 6.53 -1.59 -0.13
C GLY A 42 7.92 -0.96 -0.25
N ASN A 43 8.78 -1.17 0.75
CA ASN A 43 10.14 -0.64 0.71
C ASN A 43 11.00 -1.35 -0.36
N HIS A 44 10.79 -2.63 -0.62
CA HIS A 44 11.53 -3.40 -1.62
C HIS A 44 11.13 -3.09 -3.08
N ILE A 45 10.09 -2.29 -3.33
CA ILE A 45 9.85 -1.82 -4.69
C ILE A 45 11.03 -0.98 -5.20
N PHE A 46 11.73 -0.30 -4.29
CA PHE A 46 12.91 0.51 -4.56
C PHE A 46 14.23 -0.27 -4.58
N ASP A 47 14.20 -1.59 -4.51
CA ASP A 47 15.32 -2.44 -4.92
C ASP A 47 15.55 -2.29 -6.43
N TYR A 48 14.52 -1.89 -7.15
CA TYR A 48 14.57 -1.57 -8.57
C TYR A 48 14.61 -0.06 -8.82
N PRO A 49 15.31 0.37 -9.88
CA PRO A 49 15.27 1.76 -10.34
C PRO A 49 13.87 2.13 -10.88
N LEU A 50 13.58 3.44 -10.90
CA LEU A 50 12.24 3.95 -11.20
C LEU A 50 11.73 3.58 -12.60
N ASP A 51 12.59 3.39 -13.58
CA ASP A 51 12.21 2.93 -14.93
C ASP A 51 11.72 1.47 -14.93
N VAL A 52 12.29 0.62 -14.07
CA VAL A 52 11.80 -0.74 -13.85
C VAL A 52 10.43 -0.71 -13.16
N ILE A 53 10.26 0.12 -12.13
CA ILE A 53 8.97 0.28 -11.45
C ILE A 53 7.89 0.78 -12.43
N LYS A 54 8.24 1.69 -13.34
CA LYS A 54 7.33 2.15 -14.41
C LYS A 54 6.93 1.00 -15.36
N ARG A 55 7.86 0.11 -15.71
CA ARG A 55 7.54 -1.07 -16.52
C ARG A 55 6.64 -2.05 -15.79
N GLN A 56 6.89 -2.29 -14.50
CA GLN A 56 6.02 -3.13 -13.65
C GLN A 56 4.60 -2.56 -13.60
N ALA A 57 4.46 -1.25 -13.36
CA ALA A 57 3.17 -0.57 -13.32
C ALA A 57 2.43 -0.57 -14.67
N ALA A 58 3.17 -0.43 -15.77
CA ALA A 58 2.59 -0.51 -17.12
C ALA A 58 2.11 -1.93 -17.50
N ALA A 59 2.75 -2.97 -16.94
CA ALA A 59 2.36 -4.36 -17.14
C ALA A 59 1.21 -4.80 -16.20
N ALA A 60 0.96 -4.08 -15.11
CA ALA A 60 -0.06 -4.41 -14.13
C ALA A 60 -1.46 -3.96 -14.58
N ASN A 61 -2.46 -4.83 -14.41
CA ASN A 61 -3.88 -4.51 -14.61
C ASN A 61 -4.51 -3.86 -13.35
N PHE A 62 -3.71 -3.51 -12.37
CA PHE A 62 -4.08 -2.91 -11.10
C PHE A 62 -3.11 -1.76 -10.78
N PRO A 63 -3.54 -0.72 -10.04
CA PRO A 63 -2.64 0.37 -9.66
C PRO A 63 -1.65 -0.08 -8.58
N ILE A 64 -0.44 0.49 -8.63
CA ILE A 64 0.52 0.47 -7.52
C ILE A 64 0.29 1.77 -6.74
N LEU A 65 -0.17 1.63 -5.50
CA LEU A 65 -0.55 2.76 -4.65
C LEU A 65 0.60 3.21 -3.75
N GLY A 66 0.70 4.53 -3.51
CA GLY A 66 1.72 5.11 -2.67
C GLY A 66 1.54 6.62 -2.54
N ALA A 67 0.52 7.05 -1.79
CA ALA A 67 0.14 8.46 -1.67
C ALA A 67 1.25 9.33 -1.06
N ASN A 68 2.07 8.76 -0.18
CA ASN A 68 3.19 9.45 0.47
C ASN A 68 4.53 9.31 -0.27
N ILE A 69 4.53 8.72 -1.47
CA ILE A 69 5.69 8.69 -2.36
C ILE A 69 5.56 9.87 -3.33
N VAL A 70 6.32 10.92 -3.11
CA VAL A 70 6.22 12.15 -3.91
C VAL A 70 7.51 12.44 -4.66
N GLU A 71 7.44 13.29 -5.67
CA GLU A 71 8.61 13.74 -6.42
C GLU A 71 9.62 14.43 -5.49
N ALA A 72 10.91 14.20 -5.68
CA ALA A 72 11.95 14.79 -4.83
C ALA A 72 11.91 16.32 -4.85
N ALA A 73 11.58 16.92 -6.00
CA ALA A 73 11.52 18.37 -6.23
C ALA A 73 10.14 18.99 -5.95
N GLY A 74 9.14 18.23 -5.47
CA GLY A 74 7.78 18.72 -5.29
C GLY A 74 6.98 17.89 -4.28
N ASP A 75 5.67 18.14 -4.25
CA ASP A 75 4.73 17.42 -3.36
C ASP A 75 3.71 16.59 -4.16
N ARG A 76 3.87 16.53 -5.48
CA ARG A 76 3.05 15.68 -6.33
C ARG A 76 3.44 14.23 -6.14
N VAL A 77 2.45 13.32 -6.05
CA VAL A 77 2.71 11.87 -6.04
C VAL A 77 3.54 11.49 -7.26
N ALA A 78 4.65 10.80 -7.01
CA ALA A 78 5.61 10.45 -8.04
C ALA A 78 5.06 9.34 -8.95
N GLU A 79 5.22 9.51 -10.27
CA GLU A 79 4.90 8.42 -11.19
C GLU A 79 5.87 7.25 -11.03
N PRO A 80 5.36 5.98 -11.14
CA PRO A 80 4.02 5.59 -11.61
C PRO A 80 2.98 5.39 -10.51
N PHE A 81 3.26 5.80 -9.28
CA PHE A 81 2.37 5.56 -8.14
C PHE A 81 1.07 6.36 -8.29
N LYS A 82 0.00 5.81 -7.72
CA LYS A 82 -1.27 6.49 -7.55
C LYS A 82 -1.55 6.68 -6.06
N PRO A 83 -2.17 7.79 -5.63
CA PRO A 83 -2.47 7.96 -4.21
C PRO A 83 -3.53 6.96 -3.74
N TYR A 84 -4.54 6.74 -4.54
CA TYR A 84 -5.67 5.88 -4.24
C TYR A 84 -6.31 5.34 -5.52
N VAL A 85 -7.28 4.44 -5.35
CA VAL A 85 -8.21 3.99 -6.40
C VAL A 85 -9.63 3.93 -5.84
N MET A 86 -10.60 4.27 -6.69
CA MET A 86 -12.04 4.10 -6.42
C MET A 86 -12.55 2.88 -7.18
N LEU A 87 -13.25 1.99 -6.50
CA LEU A 87 -13.80 0.76 -7.06
C LEU A 87 -15.29 0.63 -6.75
N GLN A 88 -16.01 0.00 -7.65
CA GLN A 88 -17.41 -0.40 -7.43
C GLN A 88 -17.49 -1.90 -7.17
N ARG A 89 -18.12 -2.30 -6.06
CA ARG A 89 -18.36 -3.72 -5.75
C ARG A 89 -19.71 -3.86 -5.07
N ASN A 90 -20.60 -4.68 -5.65
CA ASN A 90 -21.96 -4.96 -5.12
C ASN A 90 -22.77 -3.69 -4.78
N GLY A 91 -22.67 -2.66 -5.62
CA GLY A 91 -23.36 -1.39 -5.41
C GLY A 91 -22.70 -0.45 -4.40
N LEU A 92 -21.56 -0.87 -3.79
CA LEU A 92 -20.80 -0.02 -2.89
C LEU A 92 -19.63 0.65 -3.61
N THR A 93 -19.41 1.92 -3.30
CA THR A 93 -18.23 2.69 -3.72
C THR A 93 -17.15 2.55 -2.66
N ILE A 94 -16.02 1.95 -3.04
CA ILE A 94 -14.91 1.65 -2.14
C ILE A 94 -13.69 2.46 -2.57
N GLY A 95 -13.16 3.29 -1.67
CA GLY A 95 -11.89 3.98 -1.81
C GLY A 95 -10.77 3.16 -1.19
N ILE A 96 -9.66 2.98 -1.91
CA ILE A 96 -8.47 2.31 -1.38
C ILE A 96 -7.32 3.30 -1.43
N LEU A 97 -6.84 3.74 -0.27
CA LEU A 97 -5.70 4.66 -0.09
C LEU A 97 -4.42 3.87 0.15
N GLY A 98 -3.37 4.12 -0.63
CA GLY A 98 -2.08 3.45 -0.48
C GLY A 98 -1.06 4.25 0.31
N LEU A 99 -0.39 3.63 1.30
CA LEU A 99 0.69 4.26 2.08
C LEU A 99 1.89 3.31 2.25
N THR A 100 3.10 3.87 2.21
CA THR A 100 4.34 3.13 2.48
C THR A 100 5.05 3.66 3.72
N THR A 101 5.89 2.81 4.34
CA THR A 101 6.66 3.15 5.53
C THR A 101 7.76 4.16 5.23
N VAL A 102 8.03 5.08 6.16
CA VAL A 102 9.19 5.98 6.10
C VAL A 102 10.53 5.26 6.29
N GLU A 103 10.52 4.04 6.84
CA GLU A 103 11.71 3.20 6.96
C GLU A 103 12.34 2.86 5.60
N THR A 104 11.58 2.98 4.51
CA THR A 104 12.07 2.86 3.13
C THR A 104 13.33 3.69 2.89
N LYS A 105 13.45 4.87 3.51
CA LYS A 105 14.64 5.74 3.41
C LYS A 105 15.94 5.07 3.88
N GLY A 106 15.84 4.18 4.86
CA GLY A 106 16.99 3.46 5.43
C GLY A 106 17.20 2.06 4.86
N LYS A 107 16.20 1.50 4.18
CA LYS A 107 16.20 0.10 3.70
C LYS A 107 16.40 -0.03 2.20
N ALA A 108 15.99 0.96 1.41
CA ALA A 108 16.12 0.97 -0.04
C ALA A 108 17.45 1.61 -0.50
N SER A 109 17.85 1.28 -1.73
CA SER A 109 19.00 1.92 -2.37
C SER A 109 18.80 3.43 -2.49
N GLN A 110 19.72 4.22 -1.93
CA GLN A 110 19.67 5.68 -2.03
C GLN A 110 19.73 6.16 -3.50
N PHE A 111 20.41 5.42 -4.37
CA PHE A 111 20.42 5.69 -5.80
C PHE A 111 19.02 5.62 -6.42
N ASN A 112 18.22 4.61 -6.03
CA ASN A 112 16.87 4.43 -6.56
C ASN A 112 15.86 5.45 -5.98
N LEU A 113 16.19 6.06 -4.83
CA LEU A 113 15.35 7.06 -4.17
C LEU A 113 15.64 8.52 -4.63
N GLN A 114 16.64 8.77 -5.48
CA GLN A 114 17.06 10.13 -5.83
C GLN A 114 15.93 11.00 -6.42
N LYS A 115 14.96 10.40 -7.10
CA LYS A 115 13.87 11.11 -7.78
C LYS A 115 12.58 11.20 -6.96
N VAL A 116 12.56 10.56 -5.79
CA VAL A 116 11.38 10.52 -4.92
C VAL A 116 11.75 10.84 -3.47
N LYS A 117 10.77 11.30 -2.72
CA LYS A 117 10.86 11.39 -1.25
C LYS A 117 9.63 10.71 -0.64
N ILE A 118 9.82 10.11 0.52
CA ILE A 118 8.75 9.47 1.28
C ILE A 118 8.34 10.43 2.39
N LEU A 119 7.12 10.91 2.35
CA LEU A 119 6.55 11.77 3.40
C LEU A 119 6.04 10.92 4.56
N PRO A 120 6.03 11.45 5.80
CA PRO A 120 5.32 10.82 6.90
C PRO A 120 3.85 10.59 6.52
N PRO A 121 3.33 9.35 6.58
CA PRO A 121 1.99 9.04 6.07
C PRO A 121 0.89 9.81 6.79
N GLU A 122 1.04 10.09 8.08
CA GLU A 122 0.08 10.86 8.88
C GLU A 122 -0.09 12.32 8.42
N GLN A 123 0.86 12.87 7.66
CA GLN A 123 0.77 14.25 7.16
C GLN A 123 -0.19 14.40 5.99
N ILE A 124 -0.42 13.32 5.25
CA ILE A 124 -1.19 13.37 4.00
C ILE A 124 -2.41 12.45 4.00
N ALA A 125 -2.44 11.44 4.85
CA ALA A 125 -3.48 10.41 4.82
C ALA A 125 -4.88 11.02 4.96
N GLN A 126 -5.08 11.96 5.91
CA GLN A 126 -6.38 12.60 6.14
C GLN A 126 -6.87 13.37 4.90
N VAL A 127 -5.98 14.06 4.20
CA VAL A 127 -6.34 14.82 2.99
C VAL A 127 -6.96 13.90 1.93
N TYR A 128 -6.37 12.71 1.74
CA TYR A 128 -6.89 11.73 0.78
C TYR A 128 -8.13 10.99 1.28
N VAL A 129 -8.25 10.75 2.60
CA VAL A 129 -9.49 10.22 3.18
C VAL A 129 -10.66 11.17 2.93
N ASP A 130 -10.47 12.47 3.18
CA ASP A 130 -11.47 13.50 2.94
C ASP A 130 -11.80 13.61 1.45
N GLU A 131 -10.80 13.51 0.58
CA GLU A 131 -10.99 13.49 -0.87
C GLU A 131 -11.84 12.29 -1.31
N LEU A 132 -11.52 11.08 -0.83
CA LEU A 132 -12.27 9.87 -1.14
C LEU A 132 -13.73 9.99 -0.67
N ARG A 133 -13.98 10.52 0.52
CA ARG A 133 -15.34 10.75 1.04
C ARG A 133 -16.08 11.77 0.17
N ARG A 134 -15.44 12.87 -0.22
CA ARG A 134 -16.05 13.86 -1.14
C ARG A 134 -16.40 13.28 -2.51
N GLN A 135 -15.63 12.31 -2.99
CA GLN A 135 -15.90 11.56 -4.22
C GLN A 135 -16.97 10.46 -4.04
N GLY A 136 -17.52 10.30 -2.86
CA GLY A 136 -18.62 9.37 -2.59
C GLY A 136 -18.17 7.98 -2.14
N ALA A 137 -16.93 7.80 -1.65
CA ALA A 137 -16.52 6.54 -1.04
C ALA A 137 -17.39 6.23 0.19
N GLN A 138 -18.09 5.11 0.14
CA GLN A 138 -18.91 4.59 1.25
C GLN A 138 -18.05 3.79 2.22
N ILE A 139 -17.03 3.11 1.69
CA ILE A 139 -16.02 2.36 2.45
C ILE A 139 -14.65 2.88 2.05
N ILE A 140 -13.78 3.16 3.04
CA ILE A 140 -12.38 3.51 2.82
C ILE A 140 -11.49 2.45 3.45
N VAL A 141 -10.70 1.79 2.62
CA VAL A 141 -9.68 0.83 3.02
C VAL A 141 -8.30 1.50 2.96
N LEU A 142 -7.59 1.50 4.08
CA LEU A 142 -6.19 1.89 4.12
C LEU A 142 -5.34 0.67 3.76
N LEU A 143 -4.73 0.69 2.58
CA LEU A 143 -3.82 -0.36 2.10
C LEU A 143 -2.38 0.09 2.33
N THR A 144 -1.68 -0.53 3.30
CA THR A 144 -0.40 0.01 3.75
C THR A 144 0.73 -1.01 3.73
N HIS A 145 1.95 -0.52 3.52
CA HIS A 145 3.16 -1.26 3.81
C HIS A 145 3.85 -0.63 5.03
N ILE A 146 3.22 -0.78 6.21
CA ILE A 146 3.61 -0.14 7.48
C ILE A 146 3.49 -1.19 8.59
N GLY A 147 4.55 -1.31 9.40
CA GLY A 147 4.66 -2.36 10.40
C GLY A 147 3.65 -2.24 11.55
N SER A 148 3.15 -3.38 12.03
CA SER A 148 2.51 -3.48 13.34
C SER A 148 2.57 -4.92 13.87
N ARG A 149 2.08 -5.10 15.07
CA ARG A 149 1.99 -6.38 15.76
C ARG A 149 0.62 -6.52 16.41
N GLN A 150 0.20 -7.75 16.61
CA GLN A 150 -0.95 -8.02 17.45
C GLN A 150 -0.53 -7.85 18.91
N GLY A 151 -1.25 -7.02 19.63
CA GLY A 151 -1.13 -6.83 21.07
C GLY A 151 -2.09 -7.74 21.86
N GLU A 152 -2.26 -7.41 23.13
CA GLU A 152 -3.21 -8.12 23.99
C GLU A 152 -4.66 -7.87 23.53
N LYS A 153 -5.55 -8.84 23.81
CA LYS A 153 -7.00 -8.77 23.52
C LYS A 153 -7.34 -8.36 22.08
N HIS A 154 -6.56 -8.85 21.12
CA HIS A 154 -6.70 -8.50 19.69
C HIS A 154 -6.44 -7.02 19.34
N GLY A 155 -5.90 -6.23 20.27
CA GLY A 155 -5.46 -4.86 19.99
C GLY A 155 -4.27 -4.83 19.01
N ILE A 156 -4.05 -3.68 18.41
CA ILE A 156 -2.95 -3.43 17.46
C ILE A 156 -1.92 -2.52 18.09
N THR A 157 -0.65 -2.84 17.89
CA THR A 157 0.50 -2.02 18.31
C THR A 157 1.47 -1.82 17.15
N GLY A 158 2.41 -0.88 17.28
CA GLY A 158 3.47 -0.63 16.30
C GLY A 158 3.26 0.62 15.46
N GLU A 159 3.98 0.69 14.34
CA GLU A 159 4.13 1.90 13.49
C GLU A 159 2.82 2.44 12.94
N ILE A 160 1.82 1.58 12.70
CA ILE A 160 0.51 2.01 12.18
C ILE A 160 -0.31 2.81 13.20
N VAL A 161 -0.12 2.60 14.51
CA VAL A 161 -0.98 3.20 15.56
C VAL A 161 -0.91 4.72 15.58
N PRO A 162 0.26 5.38 15.58
CA PRO A 162 0.34 6.84 15.51
C PRO A 162 -0.35 7.45 14.28
N ILE A 163 -0.47 6.69 13.20
CA ILE A 163 -1.16 7.11 11.98
C ILE A 163 -2.68 7.05 12.24
N LEU A 164 -3.18 5.90 12.73
CA LEU A 164 -4.61 5.72 13.04
C LEU A 164 -5.13 6.68 14.10
N GLN A 165 -4.26 7.13 15.03
CA GLN A 165 -4.62 8.16 16.02
C GLN A 165 -4.88 9.54 15.41
N LYS A 166 -4.33 9.81 14.22
CA LYS A 166 -4.39 11.13 13.58
C LYS A 166 -5.36 11.21 12.42
N ILE A 167 -5.88 10.07 11.97
CA ILE A 167 -6.80 10.00 10.83
C ILE A 167 -8.17 9.49 11.25
N HIS A 168 -9.21 9.98 10.60
CA HIS A 168 -10.59 9.61 10.86
C HIS A 168 -11.28 9.22 9.55
N GLY A 169 -12.32 8.36 9.64
CA GLY A 169 -13.12 7.98 8.49
C GLY A 169 -12.53 6.84 7.65
N VAL A 170 -11.60 6.07 8.20
CA VAL A 170 -11.11 4.79 7.65
C VAL A 170 -11.95 3.67 8.23
N ASP A 171 -12.39 2.73 7.39
CA ASP A 171 -13.29 1.63 7.79
C ASP A 171 -12.53 0.30 7.96
N ALA A 172 -11.38 0.13 7.31
CA ALA A 172 -10.54 -1.06 7.45
C ALA A 172 -9.09 -0.79 7.08
N VAL A 173 -8.16 -1.57 7.63
CA VAL A 173 -6.73 -1.54 7.29
C VAL A 173 -6.28 -2.91 6.82
N VAL A 174 -5.73 -2.96 5.61
CA VAL A 174 -5.01 -4.12 5.06
C VAL A 174 -3.54 -3.72 4.93
N ARG A 175 -2.63 -4.56 5.41
CA ARG A 175 -1.24 -4.15 5.50
C ARG A 175 -0.22 -5.27 5.26
N GLY A 176 1.06 -4.89 5.14
CA GLY A 176 2.22 -5.77 5.05
C GLY A 176 3.36 -5.33 5.98
N HIS A 177 4.60 -5.56 5.57
CA HIS A 177 5.88 -5.12 6.15
C HIS A 177 6.42 -5.98 7.31
N SER A 178 5.65 -6.24 8.36
CA SER A 178 6.17 -6.93 9.55
C SER A 178 6.29 -8.45 9.43
N HIS A 179 5.85 -9.04 8.32
CA HIS A 179 5.85 -10.48 8.06
C HIS A 179 5.10 -11.32 9.12
N LEU A 180 4.22 -10.70 9.87
CA LEU A 180 3.43 -11.33 10.93
C LEU A 180 2.00 -11.58 10.45
N CYS A 181 1.43 -12.69 10.86
CA CYS A 181 0.00 -12.88 10.75
C CYS A 181 -0.68 -12.02 11.82
N VAL A 182 -1.52 -11.08 11.40
CA VAL A 182 -2.21 -10.15 12.31
C VAL A 182 -3.68 -10.12 11.95
N SER A 183 -4.51 -10.29 12.96
CA SER A 183 -5.96 -10.14 12.86
C SER A 183 -6.46 -9.51 14.15
N GLY A 184 -6.77 -8.22 14.12
CA GLY A 184 -7.16 -7.48 15.30
C GLY A 184 -7.92 -6.21 14.95
N THR A 185 -8.12 -5.36 15.96
CA THR A 185 -8.77 -4.07 15.81
C THR A 185 -7.94 -2.96 16.45
N TYR A 186 -8.01 -1.79 15.86
CA TYR A 186 -7.63 -0.55 16.50
C TYR A 186 -8.93 0.24 16.72
N GLU A 187 -9.34 0.40 17.99
CA GLU A 187 -10.71 0.81 18.32
C GLU A 187 -11.70 -0.12 17.59
N ASP A 188 -12.56 0.41 16.73
CA ASP A 188 -13.54 -0.37 15.95
C ASP A 188 -13.06 -0.68 14.51
N ILE A 189 -11.83 -0.26 14.16
CA ILE A 189 -11.28 -0.43 12.80
C ILE A 189 -10.60 -1.81 12.71
N PRO A 190 -11.08 -2.75 11.87
CA PRO A 190 -10.38 -4.00 11.64
C PRO A 190 -9.03 -3.78 10.94
N VAL A 191 -8.00 -4.46 11.44
CA VAL A 191 -6.62 -4.39 10.92
C VAL A 191 -6.13 -5.81 10.66
N ILE A 192 -5.77 -6.10 9.41
CA ILE A 192 -5.34 -7.42 9.00
C ILE A 192 -4.01 -7.40 8.24
N GLN A 193 -3.24 -8.47 8.42
CA GLN A 193 -2.09 -8.84 7.61
C GLN A 193 -2.04 -10.35 7.45
N ALA A 194 -1.83 -10.84 6.23
CA ALA A 194 -1.87 -12.27 5.93
C ALA A 194 -0.61 -13.06 6.37
N GLY A 195 0.46 -12.36 6.76
CA GLY A 195 1.75 -13.00 7.10
C GLY A 195 2.80 -12.68 6.04
N CYS A 196 3.63 -13.69 5.69
CA CYS A 196 4.67 -13.60 4.67
C CYS A 196 4.64 -14.84 3.76
N TYR A 197 5.11 -14.68 2.52
CA TYR A 197 5.30 -15.69 1.46
C TYR A 197 4.03 -16.42 1.01
#